data_1b9903317121a3c9abfe7dbdfaa51016
#
_entry.id   1b9903317121a3c9abfe7dbdfaa51016
#
_cell.length_a   1.000
_cell.length_b   1.000
_cell.length_c   1.000
_cell.angle_alpha   90.00
_cell.angle_beta   90.00
_cell.angle_gamma   90.00
#
_symmetry.space_group_name_H-M   'P 1'
#
loop_
_entity.id
_entity.type
_entity.pdbx_description
1 polymer ?
#
loop_
_entity_poly.entity_id
_entity_poly.type
_entity_poly.pdbx_seq_one_letter_code
_entity_poly.pdbx_strand_id
1 'polypeptide(L)'
;MIKNQIEYYEEASRCFNPLKHFQMRTQEMENKSNYGVRTASKWNEIVGQYLKDEIYPVVHPIGQETFSLYAVFPTGIFEYALDIDGATALIKKEGINPTIFNPTQIIASVDEGNINKDLNNIKTNHKNPVMILQSQRLMGNMPHCINGNHRIFEAHRNNEKSIEVYHFKDLEFVPFFYDDLSKAMYYLEMDFNNVINDKRDFLKDPYGAFADAF
;
A
#
# COMPACT_ATOMS: atom_id res chain seq x y z
N MET A 1 -13.04 -19.74 -5.82
CA MET A 1 -11.78 -19.32 -6.50
C MET A 1 -11.09 -18.18 -5.77
N ILE A 2 -11.77 -17.12 -5.38
CA ILE A 2 -11.18 -15.92 -4.74
C ILE A 2 -10.56 -16.22 -3.36
N LYS A 3 -11.22 -17.03 -2.52
CA LYS A 3 -10.72 -17.38 -1.19
C LYS A 3 -9.36 -18.09 -1.24
N ASN A 4 -9.16 -18.99 -2.20
CA ASN A 4 -7.90 -19.70 -2.39
C ASN A 4 -6.75 -18.78 -2.89
N GLN A 5 -7.04 -17.66 -3.53
CA GLN A 5 -6.00 -16.75 -4.04
C GLN A 5 -5.44 -15.86 -2.92
N ILE A 6 -6.28 -15.37 -2.04
CA ILE A 6 -5.84 -14.57 -0.87
C ILE A 6 -5.00 -15.45 0.07
N GLU A 7 -5.49 -16.65 0.41
CA GLU A 7 -4.75 -17.61 1.23
C GLU A 7 -3.37 -17.95 0.60
N TYR A 8 -3.32 -18.10 -0.72
CA TYR A 8 -2.05 -18.32 -1.42
C TYR A 8 -1.08 -17.15 -1.26
N TYR A 9 -1.56 -15.91 -1.41
CA TYR A 9 -0.71 -14.72 -1.26
C TYR A 9 -0.22 -14.56 0.17
N GLU A 10 -1.07 -14.81 1.15
CA GLU A 10 -0.72 -14.78 2.56
C GLU A 10 0.35 -15.82 2.90
N GLU A 11 0.19 -17.06 2.45
CA GLU A 11 1.19 -18.13 2.67
C GLU A 11 2.50 -17.84 1.94
N ALA A 12 2.43 -17.40 0.70
CA ALA A 12 3.61 -17.12 -0.13
C ALA A 12 4.39 -15.90 0.38
N SER A 13 3.70 -14.89 0.92
CA SER A 13 4.37 -13.71 1.49
C SER A 13 5.24 -14.06 2.70
N ARG A 14 4.85 -15.04 3.50
CA ARG A 14 5.64 -15.49 4.67
C ARG A 14 7.04 -16.01 4.31
N CYS A 15 7.24 -16.42 3.07
CA CYS A 15 8.52 -16.92 2.56
C CYS A 15 9.37 -15.83 1.91
N PHE A 16 8.86 -14.60 1.80
CA PHE A 16 9.59 -13.49 1.18
C PHE A 16 10.78 -13.07 2.04
N ASN A 17 11.91 -12.77 1.39
CA ASN A 17 13.10 -12.27 2.07
C ASN A 17 13.34 -10.81 1.63
N PRO A 18 12.97 -9.82 2.48
CA PRO A 18 13.15 -8.40 2.15
C PRO A 18 14.60 -8.04 1.85
N LEU A 19 15.56 -8.48 2.65
CA LEU A 19 16.97 -8.15 2.46
C LEU A 19 17.52 -8.65 1.12
N LYS A 20 17.12 -9.87 0.72
CA LYS A 20 17.49 -10.40 -0.60
C LYS A 20 16.88 -9.56 -1.72
N HIS A 21 15.66 -9.08 -1.54
CA HIS A 21 15.01 -8.21 -2.52
C HIS A 21 15.72 -6.87 -2.65
N PHE A 22 16.04 -6.22 -1.51
CA PHE A 22 16.84 -4.98 -1.49
C PHE A 22 18.18 -5.16 -2.21
N GLN A 23 18.92 -6.21 -1.90
CA GLN A 23 20.20 -6.51 -2.55
C GLN A 23 20.06 -6.67 -4.06
N MET A 24 19.05 -7.38 -4.53
CA MET A 24 18.79 -7.56 -5.96
C MET A 24 18.53 -6.22 -6.64
N ARG A 25 17.63 -5.40 -6.07
CA ARG A 25 17.25 -4.10 -6.65
C ARG A 25 18.41 -3.12 -6.67
N THR A 26 19.19 -3.04 -5.57
CA THR A 26 20.35 -2.16 -5.52
C THR A 26 21.40 -2.58 -6.53
N GLN A 27 21.69 -3.86 -6.68
CA GLN A 27 22.62 -4.36 -7.69
C GLN A 27 22.18 -4.05 -9.12
N GLU A 28 20.88 -4.20 -9.44
CA GLU A 28 20.35 -3.84 -10.75
C GLU A 28 20.47 -2.32 -11.01
N MET A 29 20.21 -1.48 -10.00
CA MET A 29 20.38 -0.02 -10.11
C MET A 29 21.84 0.38 -10.33
N GLU A 30 22.79 -0.22 -9.60
CA GLU A 30 24.24 0.03 -9.75
C GLU A 30 24.72 -0.25 -11.17
N ASN A 31 24.23 -1.33 -11.77
CA ASN A 31 24.62 -1.74 -13.12
C ASN A 31 24.00 -0.85 -14.21
N LYS A 32 23.01 -0.03 -13.87
CA LYS A 32 22.26 0.74 -14.86
C LYS A 32 22.91 2.10 -15.18
N SER A 33 23.36 2.85 -14.19
CA SER A 33 23.82 4.23 -14.38
C SER A 33 24.54 4.79 -13.14
N ASN A 34 25.28 5.89 -13.30
CA ASN A 34 25.85 6.63 -12.18
C ASN A 34 24.80 7.16 -11.19
N TYR A 35 23.61 7.49 -11.67
CA TYR A 35 22.49 7.83 -10.80
C TYR A 35 22.05 6.59 -9.99
N GLY A 36 21.96 5.43 -10.64
CA GLY A 36 21.66 4.17 -9.98
C GLY A 36 22.69 3.79 -8.91
N VAL A 37 23.98 3.98 -9.15
CA VAL A 37 25.03 3.75 -8.15
C VAL A 37 24.80 4.61 -6.90
N ARG A 38 24.53 5.92 -7.06
CA ARG A 38 24.26 6.80 -5.92
C ARG A 38 23.00 6.41 -5.14
N THR A 39 21.93 6.10 -5.85
CA THR A 39 20.65 5.68 -5.25
C THR A 39 20.79 4.36 -4.50
N ALA A 40 21.47 3.38 -5.10
CA ALA A 40 21.72 2.09 -4.48
C ALA A 40 22.59 2.21 -3.22
N SER A 41 23.61 3.08 -3.23
CA SER A 41 24.46 3.32 -2.06
C SER A 41 23.64 3.83 -0.86
N LYS A 42 22.67 4.75 -1.09
CA LYS A 42 21.78 5.24 -0.03
C LYS A 42 20.88 4.12 0.51
N TRP A 43 20.32 3.28 -0.36
CA TRP A 43 19.49 2.15 0.06
C TRP A 43 20.30 1.12 0.87
N ASN A 44 21.55 0.84 0.48
CA ASN A 44 22.43 -0.05 1.23
C ASN A 44 22.71 0.50 2.64
N GLU A 45 22.85 1.82 2.79
CA GLU A 45 22.99 2.48 4.08
C GLU A 45 21.72 2.37 4.92
N ILE A 46 20.53 2.66 4.34
CA ILE A 46 19.24 2.54 5.02
C ILE A 46 19.03 1.12 5.53
N VAL A 47 19.24 0.11 4.69
CA VAL A 47 19.12 -1.30 5.08
C VAL A 47 20.05 -1.64 6.25
N GLY A 48 21.30 -1.18 6.21
CA GLY A 48 22.28 -1.47 7.26
C GLY A 48 22.01 -0.77 8.59
N GLN A 49 21.39 0.41 8.57
CA GLN A 49 21.18 1.23 9.76
C GLN A 49 19.78 1.09 10.37
N TYR A 50 18.75 1.06 9.54
CA TYR A 50 17.35 1.20 9.98
C TYR A 50 16.53 -0.09 9.82
N LEU A 51 16.80 -0.90 8.79
CA LEU A 51 15.97 -2.06 8.47
C LEU A 51 16.50 -3.40 8.94
N LYS A 52 17.70 -3.44 9.52
CA LYS A 52 18.35 -4.69 9.94
C LYS A 52 17.59 -5.46 11.03
N ASP A 53 16.83 -4.73 11.86
CA ASP A 53 16.10 -5.27 13.00
C ASP A 53 14.58 -5.36 12.72
N GLU A 54 14.13 -4.98 11.51
CA GLU A 54 12.75 -5.07 11.11
C GLU A 54 12.28 -6.53 10.98
N ILE A 55 11.08 -6.79 11.50
CA ILE A 55 10.50 -8.13 11.52
C ILE A 55 9.62 -8.33 10.30
N TYR A 56 9.86 -9.41 9.56
CA TYR A 56 9.00 -9.83 8.46
C TYR A 56 8.76 -11.35 8.56
N PRO A 57 7.55 -11.85 8.33
CA PRO A 57 6.32 -11.15 7.94
C PRO A 57 5.76 -10.23 9.03
N VAL A 58 4.95 -9.26 8.60
CA VAL A 58 4.34 -8.26 9.48
C VAL A 58 3.47 -8.95 10.53
N VAL A 59 3.61 -8.52 11.78
CA VAL A 59 2.74 -8.97 12.88
C VAL A 59 1.62 -7.96 13.09
N HIS A 60 0.42 -8.32 12.66
CA HIS A 60 -0.75 -7.46 12.82
C HIS A 60 -1.17 -7.39 14.30
N PRO A 61 -1.32 -6.18 14.87
CA PRO A 61 -1.68 -6.02 16.27
C PRO A 61 -3.14 -6.43 16.52
N ILE A 62 -3.37 -7.09 17.66
CA ILE A 62 -4.72 -7.45 18.07
C ILE A 62 -5.48 -6.18 18.47
N GLY A 63 -6.66 -6.00 17.88
CA GLY A 63 -7.55 -4.88 18.22
C GLY A 63 -7.32 -3.59 17.44
N GLN A 64 -6.34 -3.56 16.54
CA GLN A 64 -6.12 -2.48 15.58
C GLN A 64 -6.63 -2.92 14.19
N GLU A 65 -7.27 -2.01 13.46
CA GLU A 65 -7.70 -2.29 12.09
C GLU A 65 -6.54 -2.04 11.12
N THR A 66 -6.14 -3.10 10.43
CA THR A 66 -5.08 -3.07 9.42
C THR A 66 -5.60 -3.65 8.10
N PHE A 67 -4.92 -3.32 7.00
CA PHE A 67 -5.23 -3.85 5.68
C PHE A 67 -3.94 -4.32 5.00
N SER A 68 -3.97 -5.53 4.43
CA SER A 68 -2.83 -6.12 3.71
C SER A 68 -2.97 -5.95 2.20
N LEU A 69 -1.92 -5.43 1.57
CA LEU A 69 -1.76 -5.39 0.13
C LEU A 69 -0.61 -6.30 -0.27
N TYR A 70 -0.81 -7.13 -1.28
CA TYR A 70 0.22 -8.05 -1.76
C TYR A 70 0.77 -7.59 -3.11
N ALA A 71 2.10 -7.47 -3.19
CA ALA A 71 2.79 -7.19 -4.44
C ALA A 71 3.65 -8.39 -4.86
N VAL A 72 3.58 -8.73 -6.13
CA VAL A 72 4.38 -9.83 -6.72
C VAL A 72 5.66 -9.25 -7.31
N PHE A 73 6.80 -9.69 -6.78
CA PHE A 73 8.13 -9.35 -7.25
C PHE A 73 8.86 -10.57 -7.81
N PRO A 74 9.93 -10.41 -8.57
CA PRO A 74 10.76 -11.55 -9.01
C PRO A 74 11.30 -12.40 -7.86
N THR A 75 11.43 -11.84 -6.67
CA THR A 75 11.92 -12.51 -5.45
C THR A 75 10.82 -13.15 -4.62
N GLY A 76 9.56 -13.00 -4.99
CA GLY A 76 8.41 -13.56 -4.27
C GLY A 76 7.28 -12.55 -4.07
N ILE A 77 6.41 -12.82 -3.13
CA ILE A 77 5.27 -11.97 -2.78
C ILE A 77 5.57 -11.23 -1.49
N PHE A 78 5.47 -9.90 -1.53
CA PHE A 78 5.62 -9.04 -0.36
C PHE A 78 4.25 -8.55 0.11
N GLU A 79 4.04 -8.54 1.42
CA GLU A 79 2.89 -7.96 2.08
C GLU A 79 3.20 -6.54 2.55
N TYR A 80 2.45 -5.57 2.04
CA TYR A 80 2.40 -4.22 2.59
C TYR A 80 1.28 -4.15 3.62
N ALA A 81 1.60 -3.76 4.84
CA ALA A 81 0.60 -3.53 5.88
C ALA A 81 0.24 -2.05 5.96
N LEU A 82 -1.06 -1.76 5.96
CA LEU A 82 -1.61 -0.41 6.15
C LEU A 82 -2.32 -0.32 7.50
N ASP A 83 -2.04 0.73 8.25
CA ASP A 83 -2.69 1.08 9.52
C ASP A 83 -3.96 1.90 9.24
N ILE A 84 -5.12 1.26 9.28
CA ILE A 84 -6.41 1.91 9.01
C ILE A 84 -6.83 2.83 10.16
N ASP A 85 -6.55 2.43 11.41
CA ASP A 85 -6.82 3.26 12.58
C ASP A 85 -5.92 4.51 12.60
N GLY A 86 -4.62 4.34 12.32
CA GLY A 86 -3.68 5.44 12.16
C GLY A 86 -4.02 6.38 11.01
N ALA A 87 -4.42 5.83 9.86
CA ALA A 87 -4.92 6.62 8.73
C ALA A 87 -6.14 7.46 9.13
N THR A 88 -7.08 6.88 9.88
CA THR A 88 -8.25 7.60 10.39
C THR A 88 -7.86 8.74 11.34
N ALA A 89 -6.88 8.50 12.21
CA ALA A 89 -6.36 9.53 13.12
C ALA A 89 -5.68 10.67 12.35
N LEU A 90 -4.88 10.34 11.32
CA LEU A 90 -4.20 11.32 10.48
C LEU A 90 -5.19 12.17 9.67
N ILE A 91 -6.20 11.55 9.05
CA ILE A 91 -7.29 12.25 8.34
C ILE A 91 -7.91 13.33 9.24
N LYS A 92 -8.22 12.98 10.49
CA LYS A 92 -8.80 13.93 11.46
C LYS A 92 -7.83 15.03 11.86
N LYS A 93 -6.59 14.67 12.13
CA LYS A 93 -5.54 15.60 12.54
C LYS A 93 -5.24 16.64 11.47
N GLU A 94 -5.10 16.22 10.22
CA GLU A 94 -4.76 17.09 9.09
C GLU A 94 -6.00 17.74 8.45
N GLY A 95 -7.20 17.41 8.89
CA GLY A 95 -8.45 17.98 8.38
C GLY A 95 -8.69 17.62 6.91
N ILE A 96 -8.29 16.41 6.49
CA ILE A 96 -8.49 15.95 5.11
C ILE A 96 -10.00 15.81 4.85
N ASN A 97 -10.46 16.37 3.76
CA ASN A 97 -11.87 16.31 3.36
C ASN A 97 -12.15 15.09 2.47
N PRO A 98 -13.29 14.40 2.66
CA PRO A 98 -13.68 13.33 1.77
C PRO A 98 -14.10 13.88 0.40
N THR A 99 -13.99 13.03 -0.61
CA THR A 99 -14.56 13.25 -1.94
C THR A 99 -15.92 12.56 -2.02
N ILE A 100 -16.89 13.21 -2.65
CA ILE A 100 -18.21 12.65 -2.87
C ILE A 100 -18.21 11.85 -4.16
N PHE A 101 -18.57 10.57 -4.08
CA PHE A 101 -18.70 9.69 -5.24
C PHE A 101 -20.13 9.17 -5.37
N ASN A 102 -20.56 8.90 -6.62
CA ASN A 102 -21.67 8.01 -6.84
C ASN A 102 -21.19 6.57 -6.60
N PRO A 103 -21.87 5.76 -5.76
CA PRO A 103 -21.47 4.38 -5.47
C PRO A 103 -21.20 3.53 -6.73
N THR A 104 -21.94 3.77 -7.81
CA THR A 104 -21.75 3.07 -9.10
C THR A 104 -20.37 3.34 -9.73
N GLN A 105 -19.75 4.48 -9.45
CA GLN A 105 -18.42 4.82 -9.99
C GLN A 105 -17.29 4.08 -9.28
N ILE A 106 -17.51 3.68 -8.04
CA ILE A 106 -16.48 3.08 -7.17
C ILE A 106 -16.77 1.63 -6.80
N ILE A 107 -17.91 1.04 -7.24
CA ILE A 107 -18.25 -0.35 -6.92
C ILE A 107 -17.17 -1.35 -7.39
N ALA A 108 -16.49 -1.04 -8.48
CA ALA A 108 -15.41 -1.87 -9.00
C ALA A 108 -14.16 -1.89 -8.07
N SER A 109 -14.06 -0.97 -7.10
CA SER A 109 -12.99 -0.97 -6.10
C SER A 109 -13.23 -1.95 -4.95
N VAL A 110 -14.46 -2.45 -4.82
CA VAL A 110 -14.88 -3.35 -3.74
C VAL A 110 -14.32 -4.74 -3.97
N ASP A 111 -13.68 -5.29 -2.94
CA ASP A 111 -13.32 -6.69 -2.91
C ASP A 111 -14.52 -7.53 -2.43
N GLU A 112 -15.19 -8.19 -3.38
CA GLU A 112 -16.35 -9.04 -3.10
C GLU A 112 -16.02 -10.22 -2.17
N GLY A 113 -14.77 -10.67 -2.12
CA GLY A 113 -14.30 -11.72 -1.22
C GLY A 113 -14.31 -11.30 0.25
N ASN A 114 -14.18 -10.00 0.50
CA ASN A 114 -14.21 -9.39 1.83
C ASN A 114 -15.60 -8.87 2.23
N ILE A 115 -16.63 -9.11 1.42
CA ILE A 115 -18.01 -8.77 1.79
C ILE A 115 -18.57 -9.93 2.62
N ASN A 116 -18.78 -9.68 3.93
CA ASN A 116 -19.54 -10.60 4.75
C ASN A 116 -21.02 -10.55 4.33
N LYS A 117 -21.52 -11.65 3.80
CA LYS A 117 -22.91 -11.77 3.36
C LYS A 117 -23.88 -12.05 4.51
N ASP A 118 -23.37 -12.32 5.70
CA ASP A 118 -24.18 -12.50 6.91
C ASP A 118 -24.43 -11.13 7.57
N LEU A 119 -25.61 -10.57 7.29
CA LEU A 119 -26.05 -9.27 7.81
C LEU A 119 -26.03 -9.17 9.34
N ASN A 120 -26.14 -10.31 10.07
CA ASN A 120 -26.15 -10.33 11.52
C ASN A 120 -24.77 -10.11 12.13
N ASN A 121 -23.70 -10.28 11.35
CA ASN A 121 -22.30 -10.12 11.77
C ASN A 121 -21.64 -8.85 11.24
N ILE A 122 -22.40 -7.97 10.57
CA ILE A 122 -21.88 -6.67 10.13
C ILE A 122 -21.77 -5.76 11.36
N LYS A 123 -20.57 -5.31 11.67
CA LYS A 123 -20.34 -4.31 12.71
C LYS A 123 -21.08 -3.01 12.33
N THR A 124 -22.18 -2.71 13.00
CA THR A 124 -23.04 -1.56 12.70
C THR A 124 -22.38 -0.20 13.02
N ASN A 125 -21.25 -0.17 13.75
CA ASN A 125 -20.57 1.04 14.19
C ASN A 125 -19.10 1.05 13.76
N HIS A 126 -18.82 0.96 12.46
CA HIS A 126 -17.47 1.22 11.97
C HIS A 126 -17.08 2.67 12.23
N LYS A 127 -16.04 2.87 13.06
CA LYS A 127 -15.50 4.19 13.39
C LYS A 127 -14.67 4.79 12.25
N ASN A 128 -14.08 3.92 11.43
CA ASN A 128 -13.16 4.33 10.37
C ASN A 128 -13.91 4.70 9.09
N PRO A 129 -13.52 5.77 8.40
CA PRO A 129 -14.19 6.22 7.18
C PRO A 129 -13.97 5.24 6.00
N VAL A 130 -14.76 5.40 4.93
CA VAL A 130 -14.51 4.68 3.68
C VAL A 130 -13.23 5.22 3.05
N MET A 131 -12.30 4.32 2.74
CA MET A 131 -11.00 4.66 2.15
C MET A 131 -10.76 3.86 0.89
N ILE A 132 -10.39 4.55 -0.19
CA ILE A 132 -9.97 3.96 -1.46
C ILE A 132 -8.53 4.37 -1.72
N LEU A 133 -7.72 3.41 -2.10
CA LEU A 133 -6.35 3.58 -2.56
C LEU A 133 -6.29 3.39 -4.08
N GLN A 134 -5.56 4.26 -4.77
CA GLN A 134 -5.28 4.14 -6.19
C GLN A 134 -3.80 4.44 -6.43
N SER A 135 -3.03 3.41 -6.72
CA SER A 135 -1.59 3.54 -6.97
C SER A 135 -1.22 2.95 -8.32
N GLN A 136 -0.50 3.72 -9.12
CA GLN A 136 0.05 3.24 -10.37
C GLN A 136 1.06 2.11 -10.14
N ARG A 137 1.80 2.15 -9.04
CA ARG A 137 2.88 1.20 -8.75
C ARG A 137 2.41 -0.09 -8.11
N LEU A 138 1.45 -0.01 -7.18
CA LEU A 138 0.97 -1.21 -6.48
C LEU A 138 -0.17 -1.91 -7.19
N MET A 139 -1.02 -1.16 -7.90
CA MET A 139 -2.32 -1.67 -8.37
C MET A 139 -2.58 -1.38 -9.86
N GLY A 140 -1.55 -0.98 -10.63
CA GLY A 140 -1.75 -0.61 -12.04
C GLY A 140 -2.79 0.49 -12.23
N ASN A 141 -2.89 1.42 -11.28
CA ASN A 141 -3.83 2.54 -11.24
C ASN A 141 -5.31 2.13 -11.06
N MET A 142 -5.59 0.88 -10.70
CA MET A 142 -6.96 0.47 -10.36
C MET A 142 -7.30 0.91 -8.93
N PRO A 143 -8.49 1.51 -8.71
CA PRO A 143 -8.93 1.85 -7.36
C PRO A 143 -9.22 0.59 -6.56
N HIS A 144 -8.83 0.58 -5.29
CA HIS A 144 -9.02 -0.54 -4.36
C HIS A 144 -9.54 -0.05 -3.02
N CYS A 145 -10.65 -0.60 -2.55
CA CYS A 145 -11.20 -0.24 -1.26
C CYS A 145 -10.39 -0.91 -0.14
N ILE A 146 -9.68 -0.12 0.63
CA ILE A 146 -8.88 -0.60 1.77
C ILE A 146 -9.66 -0.58 3.08
N ASN A 147 -10.76 0.19 3.13
CA ASN A 147 -11.73 0.15 4.23
C ASN A 147 -13.11 0.57 3.77
N GLY A 148 -14.14 -0.16 4.18
CA GLY A 148 -15.55 0.17 3.94
C GLY A 148 -16.19 -0.55 2.76
N ASN A 149 -15.70 -1.72 2.34
CA ASN A 149 -16.28 -2.55 1.28
C ASN A 149 -17.80 -2.73 1.43
N HIS A 150 -18.27 -3.08 2.63
CA HIS A 150 -19.71 -3.23 2.90
C HIS A 150 -20.50 -1.95 2.68
N ARG A 151 -19.95 -0.79 3.09
CA ARG A 151 -20.65 0.50 2.94
C ARG A 151 -20.81 0.91 1.50
N ILE A 152 -19.77 0.72 0.67
CA ILE A 152 -19.85 0.98 -0.78
C ILE A 152 -20.86 0.02 -1.42
N PHE A 153 -20.79 -1.27 -1.08
CA PHE A 153 -21.68 -2.29 -1.62
C PHE A 153 -23.15 -2.01 -1.26
N GLU A 154 -23.46 -1.67 0.01
CA GLU A 154 -24.80 -1.35 0.46
C GLU A 154 -25.33 -0.05 -0.19
N ALA A 155 -24.50 1.00 -0.25
CA ALA A 155 -24.87 2.24 -0.92
C ALA A 155 -25.20 2.00 -2.41
N HIS A 156 -24.42 1.17 -3.09
CA HIS A 156 -24.71 0.79 -4.48
C HIS A 156 -26.00 -0.02 -4.59
N ARG A 157 -26.20 -1.04 -3.73
CA ARG A 157 -27.41 -1.88 -3.73
C ARG A 157 -28.68 -1.08 -3.46
N ASN A 158 -28.59 -0.09 -2.58
CA ASN A 158 -29.72 0.78 -2.21
C ASN A 158 -29.95 1.93 -3.19
N ASN A 159 -29.16 2.02 -4.29
CA ASN A 159 -29.21 3.10 -5.26
C ASN A 159 -29.01 4.48 -4.63
N GLU A 160 -28.14 4.59 -3.61
CA GLU A 160 -27.79 5.87 -3.02
C GLU A 160 -27.13 6.77 -4.06
N LYS A 161 -27.41 8.08 -3.97
CA LYS A 161 -26.88 9.04 -4.95
C LYS A 161 -25.42 9.38 -4.71
N SER A 162 -24.97 9.27 -3.45
CA SER A 162 -23.62 9.69 -3.05
C SER A 162 -23.15 8.99 -1.81
N ILE A 163 -21.83 8.82 -1.71
CA ILE A 163 -21.11 8.33 -0.53
C ILE A 163 -19.83 9.16 -0.35
N GLU A 164 -19.50 9.47 0.90
CA GLU A 164 -18.23 10.12 1.25
C GLU A 164 -17.11 9.10 1.29
N VAL A 165 -15.99 9.39 0.59
CA VAL A 165 -14.84 8.50 0.47
C VAL A 165 -13.55 9.29 0.55
N TYR A 166 -12.63 8.84 1.35
CA TYR A 166 -11.26 9.32 1.33
C TYR A 166 -10.48 8.56 0.25
N HIS A 167 -10.09 9.27 -0.79
CA HIS A 167 -9.43 8.71 -1.96
C HIS A 167 -7.97 9.16 -1.99
N PHE A 168 -7.05 8.21 -1.81
CA PHE A 168 -5.61 8.44 -1.76
C PHE A 168 -4.92 7.90 -2.99
N LYS A 169 -3.99 8.69 -3.54
CA LYS A 169 -3.23 8.34 -4.75
C LYS A 169 -1.74 8.30 -4.46
N ASP A 170 -1.06 7.33 -5.05
CA ASP A 170 0.40 7.21 -5.06
C ASP A 170 1.06 7.51 -3.70
N LEU A 171 1.73 8.66 -3.54
CA LEU A 171 2.45 9.01 -2.31
C LEU A 171 1.55 9.44 -1.13
N GLU A 172 0.28 9.72 -1.38
CA GLU A 172 -0.63 10.24 -0.34
C GLU A 172 -0.94 9.20 0.75
N PHE A 173 -0.77 7.91 0.43
CA PHE A 173 -1.01 6.84 1.40
C PHE A 173 0.25 6.35 2.13
N VAL A 174 1.43 6.82 1.75
CA VAL A 174 2.70 6.41 2.39
C VAL A 174 2.70 6.58 3.91
N PRO A 175 2.10 7.65 4.48
CA PRO A 175 1.98 7.79 5.93
C PRO A 175 1.10 6.72 6.61
N PHE A 176 0.38 5.91 5.84
CA PHE A 176 -0.50 4.86 6.36
C PHE A 176 0.19 3.49 6.44
N PHE A 177 1.41 3.34 5.93
CA PHE A 177 2.15 2.12 6.17
C PHE A 177 2.34 1.88 7.65
N TYR A 178 2.05 0.64 8.07
CA TYR A 178 2.12 0.23 9.46
C TYR A 178 3.56 0.19 10.00
N ASP A 179 4.52 -0.15 9.14
CA ASP A 179 5.92 -0.35 9.48
C ASP A 179 6.87 0.34 8.50
N ASP A 180 8.09 0.58 8.96
CA ASP A 180 9.12 1.23 8.16
C ASP A 180 9.60 0.34 7.01
N LEU A 181 9.51 -0.99 7.14
CA LEU A 181 9.88 -1.91 6.06
C LEU A 181 8.92 -1.79 4.87
N SER A 182 7.61 -1.70 5.10
CA SER A 182 6.61 -1.45 4.05
C SER A 182 6.87 -0.12 3.33
N LYS A 183 7.14 0.94 4.09
CA LYS A 183 7.49 2.25 3.53
C LYS A 183 8.78 2.18 2.71
N ALA A 184 9.82 1.56 3.25
CA ALA A 184 11.11 1.42 2.57
C ALA A 184 10.97 0.59 1.28
N MET A 185 10.23 -0.52 1.33
CA MET A 185 9.99 -1.36 0.15
C MET A 185 9.27 -0.57 -0.96
N TYR A 186 8.25 0.23 -0.60
CA TYR A 186 7.55 1.06 -1.57
C TYR A 186 8.48 2.11 -2.21
N TYR A 187 9.26 2.81 -1.41
CA TYR A 187 10.21 3.81 -1.89
C TYR A 187 11.36 3.20 -2.71
N LEU A 188 11.86 2.02 -2.32
CA LEU A 188 12.85 1.29 -3.11
C LEU A 188 12.33 1.00 -4.52
N GLU A 189 11.10 0.49 -4.64
CA GLU A 189 10.51 0.17 -5.94
C GLU A 189 10.23 1.43 -6.77
N MET A 190 9.94 2.58 -6.14
CA MET A 190 9.84 3.87 -6.83
C MET A 190 11.19 4.29 -7.41
N ASP A 191 12.26 4.25 -6.60
CA ASP A 191 13.62 4.57 -7.03
C ASP A 191 14.12 3.59 -8.10
N PHE A 192 13.90 2.31 -7.91
CA PHE A 192 14.24 1.28 -8.87
C PHE A 192 13.60 1.56 -10.24
N ASN A 193 12.29 1.82 -10.26
CA ASN A 193 11.60 2.16 -11.51
C ASN A 193 12.14 3.43 -12.16
N ASN A 194 12.46 4.44 -11.37
CA ASN A 194 13.03 5.69 -11.88
C ASN A 194 14.41 5.46 -12.50
N VAL A 195 15.26 4.68 -11.83
CA VAL A 195 16.61 4.34 -12.34
C VAL A 195 16.52 3.51 -13.63
N ILE A 196 15.75 2.41 -13.61
CA ILE A 196 15.70 1.47 -14.74
C ILE A 196 15.12 2.13 -15.99
N ASN A 197 14.10 2.97 -15.84
CA ASN A 197 13.42 3.63 -16.95
C ASN A 197 13.99 5.03 -17.29
N ASP A 198 15.05 5.44 -16.61
CA ASP A 198 15.65 6.79 -16.73
C ASP A 198 14.59 7.91 -16.56
N LYS A 199 13.77 7.77 -15.53
CA LYS A 199 12.70 8.71 -15.16
C LYS A 199 12.96 9.33 -13.81
N ARG A 200 12.10 10.30 -13.45
CA ARG A 200 12.11 10.96 -12.13
C ARG A 200 10.67 11.15 -11.66
N ASP A 201 9.84 10.12 -11.87
CA ASP A 201 8.42 10.16 -11.53
C ASP A 201 8.25 10.46 -10.03
N PHE A 202 7.38 11.40 -9.72
CA PHE A 202 7.02 11.85 -8.37
C PHE A 202 8.16 12.49 -7.54
N LEU A 203 9.37 12.64 -8.07
CA LEU A 203 10.46 13.36 -7.40
C LEU A 203 10.34 14.87 -7.64
N LYS A 204 10.43 15.66 -6.56
CA LYS A 204 10.49 17.13 -6.64
C LYS A 204 11.87 17.59 -7.10
N ASP A 205 12.92 16.90 -6.65
CA ASP A 205 14.31 17.13 -7.07
C ASP A 205 14.69 16.06 -8.11
N PRO A 206 15.03 16.47 -9.35
CA PRO A 206 15.43 15.55 -10.40
C PRO A 206 16.77 14.84 -10.12
N TYR A 207 17.54 15.32 -9.15
CA TYR A 207 18.79 14.69 -8.70
C TYR A 207 18.63 13.86 -7.41
N GLY A 208 17.49 13.97 -6.75
CA GLY A 208 17.15 13.25 -5.53
C GLY A 208 16.74 11.80 -5.77
N ALA A 209 16.43 11.11 -4.68
CA ALA A 209 15.88 9.77 -4.65
C ALA A 209 14.84 9.68 -3.52
N PHE A 210 13.94 8.69 -3.56
CA PHE A 210 13.03 8.42 -2.44
C PHE A 210 13.77 7.97 -1.19
N ALA A 211 14.95 7.37 -1.35
CA ALA A 211 15.87 7.12 -0.25
C ALA A 211 16.21 8.38 0.58
N ASP A 212 16.17 9.57 -0.01
CA ASP A 212 16.43 10.84 0.71
C ASP A 212 15.30 11.26 1.65
N ALA A 213 14.12 10.65 1.50
CA ALA A 213 12.95 10.93 2.32
C ALA A 213 12.71 9.87 3.42
N PHE A 214 13.62 8.90 3.54
CA PHE A 214 13.59 7.86 4.55
C PHE A 214 14.43 8.22 5.74
#